data_dc06ed0c73b1621f3938ae7902407881
#
_entry.id   dc06ed0c73b1621f3938ae7902407881
#
_cell.length_a   1.000
_cell.length_b   1.000
_cell.length_c   1.000
_cell.angle_alpha   90.00
_cell.angle_beta   90.00
_cell.angle_gamma   90.00
#
_symmetry.space_group_name_H-M   'P 1'
#
loop_
_entity.id
_entity.type
_entity.pdbx_description
1 polymer ?
#
loop_
_entity_poly.entity_id
_entity_poly.type
_entity_poly.pdbx_seq_one_letter_code
_entity_poly.pdbx_strand_id
1 'polypeptide(L)'
;MKEQYQLVSFSGGKDSTAMLLGMLERDMKIDCILFCDTGLEFPAMYDHIAKVEKDIGRKITSVRAEHTYEELMFDVPVRRSADSPVVRQYGVQLNGYGWPGPRQRWCT
;
A
#
# COMPACT_ATOMS: atom_id res chain seq x y z
N MET A 1 13.75 -18.89 -23.15
CA MET A 1 13.56 -17.62 -22.40
C MET A 1 12.63 -17.89 -21.22
N LYS A 2 13.00 -17.33 -20.06
CA LYS A 2 12.07 -17.41 -18.93
C LYS A 2 10.87 -16.50 -19.18
N GLU A 3 9.67 -17.02 -19.01
CA GLU A 3 8.46 -16.23 -19.07
C GLU A 3 8.46 -15.20 -17.92
N GLN A 4 8.18 -13.94 -18.24
CA GLN A 4 8.14 -12.87 -17.25
C GLN A 4 6.74 -12.77 -16.66
N TYR A 5 6.67 -12.74 -15.33
CA TYR A 5 5.44 -12.47 -14.61
C TYR A 5 5.15 -10.96 -14.61
N GLN A 6 3.99 -10.58 -15.11
CA GLN A 6 3.59 -9.18 -15.25
C GLN A 6 2.61 -8.79 -14.13
N LEU A 7 3.08 -7.98 -13.21
CA LEU A 7 2.28 -7.47 -12.10
C LEU A 7 1.99 -5.98 -12.30
N VAL A 8 0.73 -5.60 -12.15
CA VAL A 8 0.30 -4.21 -12.18
C VAL A 8 0.05 -3.73 -10.75
N SER A 9 0.79 -2.73 -10.31
CA SER A 9 0.55 -2.06 -9.04
C SER A 9 -0.56 -1.02 -9.24
N PHE A 10 -1.69 -1.27 -8.60
CA PHE A 10 -2.90 -0.47 -8.74
C PHE A 10 -3.22 0.23 -7.41
N SER A 11 -3.15 1.55 -7.40
CA SER A 11 -3.44 2.34 -6.19
C SER A 11 -4.90 2.78 -6.07
N GLY A 12 -5.69 2.62 -7.13
CA GLY A 12 -7.06 3.12 -7.20
C GLY A 12 -7.16 4.59 -7.61
N GLY A 13 -6.04 5.29 -7.77
CA GLY A 13 -6.03 6.66 -8.25
C GLY A 13 -6.27 6.77 -9.76
N LYS A 14 -6.44 7.99 -10.21
CA LYS A 14 -6.73 8.31 -11.61
C LYS A 14 -5.67 7.74 -12.57
N ASP A 15 -4.40 7.95 -12.26
CA ASP A 15 -3.30 7.58 -13.15
C ASP A 15 -3.11 6.07 -13.24
N SER A 16 -3.17 5.36 -12.11
CA SER A 16 -3.06 3.90 -12.10
C SER A 16 -4.27 3.24 -12.77
N THR A 17 -5.46 3.81 -12.63
CA THR A 17 -6.67 3.35 -13.33
C THR A 17 -6.52 3.52 -14.83
N ALA A 18 -6.07 4.69 -15.29
CA ALA A 18 -5.84 4.96 -16.70
C ALA A 18 -4.78 4.02 -17.30
N MET A 19 -3.70 3.77 -16.58
CA MET A 19 -2.65 2.83 -16.97
C MET A 19 -3.21 1.41 -17.13
N LEU A 20 -3.97 0.93 -16.16
CA LEU A 20 -4.58 -0.41 -16.20
C LEU A 20 -5.51 -0.57 -17.39
N LEU A 21 -6.41 0.39 -17.60
CA LEU A 21 -7.34 0.38 -18.74
C LEU A 21 -6.59 0.43 -20.07
N GLY A 22 -5.58 1.27 -20.19
CA GLY A 22 -4.74 1.36 -21.38
C GLY A 22 -3.98 0.08 -21.70
N MET A 23 -3.51 -0.62 -20.67
CA MET A 23 -2.86 -1.92 -20.84
C MET A 23 -3.85 -2.97 -21.35
N LEU A 24 -5.07 -2.99 -20.82
CA LEU A 24 -6.10 -3.92 -21.22
C LEU A 24 -6.58 -3.65 -22.65
N GLU A 25 -6.71 -2.40 -23.06
CA GLU A 25 -7.04 -2.02 -24.45
C GLU A 25 -6.00 -2.51 -25.45
N ARG A 26 -4.74 -2.59 -25.03
CA ARG A 26 -3.64 -3.04 -25.89
C ARG A 26 -3.38 -4.54 -25.80
N ASP A 27 -4.25 -5.29 -25.15
CA ASP A 27 -4.11 -6.73 -24.92
C ASP A 27 -2.74 -7.11 -24.31
N MET A 28 -2.20 -6.24 -23.44
CA MET A 28 -0.95 -6.53 -22.75
C MET A 28 -1.16 -7.63 -21.72
N LYS A 29 -0.19 -8.52 -21.59
CA LYS A 29 -0.22 -9.57 -20.59
C LYS A 29 -0.23 -8.97 -19.18
N ILE A 30 -1.19 -9.35 -18.36
CA ILE A 30 -1.29 -8.99 -16.95
C ILE A 30 -1.56 -10.26 -16.16
N ASP A 31 -0.62 -10.66 -15.31
CA ASP A 31 -0.77 -11.87 -14.48
C ASP A 31 -1.44 -11.56 -13.14
N CYS A 32 -1.19 -10.37 -12.60
CA CYS A 32 -1.74 -9.96 -11.31
C CYS A 32 -1.96 -8.45 -11.26
N ILE A 33 -3.10 -8.04 -10.72
CA ILE A 33 -3.38 -6.64 -10.38
C ILE A 33 -3.37 -6.57 -8.86
N LEU A 34 -2.44 -5.79 -8.30
CA LEU A 34 -2.19 -5.74 -6.86
C LEU A 34 -2.55 -4.38 -6.28
N PHE A 35 -3.39 -4.38 -5.25
CA PHE A 35 -3.72 -3.22 -4.45
C PHE A 35 -3.20 -3.40 -3.02
N CYS A 36 -2.41 -2.44 -2.55
CA CYS A 36 -1.93 -2.41 -1.17
C CYS A 36 -2.89 -1.59 -0.32
N ASP A 37 -3.66 -2.28 0.53
CA ASP A 37 -4.67 -1.65 1.37
C ASP A 37 -4.05 -1.26 2.72
N THR A 38 -3.95 0.04 2.97
CA THR A 38 -3.45 0.58 4.25
C THR A 38 -4.49 0.53 5.37
N GLY A 39 -5.76 0.32 5.02
CA GLY A 39 -6.88 0.40 5.96
C GLY A 39 -7.40 1.81 6.22
N LEU A 40 -6.76 2.84 5.65
CA LEU A 40 -7.14 4.25 5.81
C LEU A 40 -7.59 4.91 4.51
N GLU A 41 -7.97 4.13 3.53
CA GLU A 41 -8.52 4.68 2.29
C GLU A 41 -9.94 5.22 2.55
N PHE A 42 -10.32 6.25 1.80
CA PHE A 42 -11.70 6.74 1.84
C PHE A 42 -12.67 5.65 1.39
N PRO A 43 -13.89 5.56 1.98
CA PRO A 43 -14.89 4.59 1.53
C PRO A 43 -15.14 4.61 0.03
N ALA A 44 -15.14 5.80 -0.58
CA ALA A 44 -15.28 5.96 -2.02
C ALA A 44 -14.18 5.26 -2.83
N MET A 45 -12.97 5.12 -2.27
CA MET A 45 -11.88 4.41 -2.92
C MET A 45 -12.18 2.91 -3.02
N TYR A 46 -12.68 2.30 -1.96
CA TYR A 46 -13.07 0.89 -1.96
C TYR A 46 -14.21 0.62 -2.95
N ASP A 47 -15.18 1.52 -3.03
CA ASP A 47 -16.27 1.43 -4.00
C ASP A 47 -15.75 1.55 -5.43
N HIS A 48 -14.81 2.44 -5.66
CA HIS A 48 -14.15 2.62 -6.96
C HIS A 48 -13.40 1.35 -7.39
N ILE A 49 -12.63 0.76 -6.49
CA ILE A 49 -11.88 -0.47 -6.76
C ILE A 49 -12.83 -1.61 -7.10
N ALA A 50 -13.91 -1.78 -6.35
CA ALA A 50 -14.93 -2.78 -6.61
C ALA A 50 -15.59 -2.58 -7.98
N LYS A 51 -15.86 -1.33 -8.34
CA LYS A 51 -16.41 -0.97 -9.64
C LYS A 51 -15.44 -1.29 -10.79
N VAL A 52 -14.18 -0.92 -10.65
CA VAL A 52 -13.15 -1.23 -11.66
C VAL A 52 -13.00 -2.74 -11.83
N GLU A 53 -12.95 -3.50 -10.74
CA GLU A 53 -12.87 -4.96 -10.77
C GLU A 53 -14.04 -5.57 -11.55
N LYS A 54 -15.24 -5.07 -11.32
CA LYS A 54 -16.45 -5.50 -12.03
C LYS A 54 -16.40 -5.13 -13.53
N ASP A 55 -16.00 -3.89 -13.82
CA ASP A 55 -16.01 -3.37 -15.19
C ASP A 55 -14.97 -4.07 -16.07
N ILE A 56 -13.80 -4.39 -15.53
CA ILE A 56 -12.74 -5.09 -16.28
C ILE A 56 -12.92 -6.61 -16.27
N GLY A 57 -13.78 -7.15 -15.42
CA GLY A 57 -14.02 -8.60 -15.30
C GLY A 57 -12.82 -9.39 -14.78
N ARG A 58 -11.90 -8.74 -14.05
CA ARG A 58 -10.70 -9.35 -13.46
C ARG A 58 -10.61 -9.02 -11.98
N LYS A 59 -10.11 -9.99 -11.20
CA LYS A 59 -9.92 -9.81 -9.77
C LYS A 59 -8.72 -8.89 -9.49
N ILE A 60 -8.93 -7.93 -8.59
CA ILE A 60 -7.88 -7.10 -8.02
C ILE A 60 -7.49 -7.70 -6.67
N THR A 61 -6.25 -8.16 -6.56
CA THR A 61 -5.74 -8.77 -5.33
C THR A 61 -5.39 -7.68 -4.34
N SER A 62 -6.05 -7.70 -3.18
CA SER A 62 -5.74 -6.79 -2.08
C SER A 62 -4.78 -7.45 -1.10
N VAL A 63 -3.75 -6.73 -0.68
CA VAL A 63 -2.83 -7.15 0.38
C VAL A 63 -2.88 -6.14 1.51
N ARG A 64 -2.79 -6.63 2.74
CA ARG A 64 -2.75 -5.81 3.95
C ARG A 64 -1.54 -6.20 4.78
N ALA A 65 -1.03 -5.23 5.56
CA ALA A 65 -0.06 -5.53 6.60
C ALA A 65 -0.69 -6.39 7.69
N GLU A 66 0.13 -7.15 8.40
CA GLU A 66 -0.29 -7.99 9.53
C GLU A 66 -0.93 -7.15 10.65
N HIS A 67 -0.38 -5.96 10.89
CA HIS A 67 -0.89 -5.01 11.87
C HIS A 67 -1.76 -3.95 11.21
N THR A 68 -2.75 -3.44 11.96
CA THR A 68 -3.55 -2.31 11.54
C THR A 68 -2.71 -1.03 11.49
N TYR A 69 -3.19 -0.01 10.80
CA TYR A 69 -2.53 1.29 10.74
C TYR A 69 -2.34 1.89 12.14
N GLU A 70 -3.36 1.80 13.00
CA GLU A 70 -3.29 2.30 14.38
C GLU A 70 -2.26 1.54 15.22
N GLU A 71 -2.20 0.22 15.09
CA GLU A 71 -1.19 -0.59 15.76
C GLU A 71 0.22 -0.21 15.33
N LEU A 72 0.44 -0.03 14.03
CA LEU A 72 1.73 0.41 13.50
C LEU A 72 2.10 1.81 13.98
N MET A 73 1.12 2.69 14.11
CA MET A 73 1.34 4.06 14.54
C MET A 73 1.69 4.18 16.02
N PHE A 74 1.05 3.38 16.89
CA PHE A 74 1.12 3.58 18.33
C PHE A 74 1.62 2.37 19.14
N ASP A 75 1.40 1.15 18.69
CA ASP A 75 1.45 -0.02 19.58
C ASP A 75 2.64 -0.95 19.31
N VAL A 76 3.05 -1.14 18.06
CA VAL A 76 4.09 -2.11 17.71
C VAL A 76 5.44 -1.73 18.30
N PRO A 77 6.23 -2.71 18.82
CA PRO A 77 7.59 -2.44 19.27
C PRO A 77 8.47 -2.04 18.10
N VAL A 78 9.13 -0.89 18.21
CA VAL A 78 10.05 -0.38 17.19
C VAL A 78 11.45 -0.28 17.81
N ARG A 79 12.39 -1.03 17.24
CA ARG A 79 13.79 -0.91 17.64
C ARG A 79 14.43 0.30 16.96
N ARG A 80 14.92 1.23 17.78
CA ARG A 80 15.68 2.39 17.32
C ARG A 80 17.10 2.29 17.86
N SER A 81 18.07 2.80 17.11
CA SER A 81 19.44 2.89 17.62
C SER A 81 19.50 3.85 18.81
N ALA A 82 20.48 3.66 19.70
CA ALA A 82 20.70 4.54 20.83
C ALA A 82 20.97 5.99 20.42
N ASP A 83 21.48 6.19 19.21
CA ASP A 83 21.73 7.51 18.61
C ASP A 83 20.52 8.16 17.94
N SER A 84 19.38 7.47 17.91
CA SER A 84 18.15 8.01 17.34
C SER A 84 17.74 9.29 18.08
N PRO A 85 17.30 10.34 17.36
CA PRO A 85 16.79 11.56 17.98
C PRO A 85 15.68 11.32 18.99
N VAL A 86 14.82 10.33 18.73
CA VAL A 86 13.72 9.95 19.62
C VAL A 86 14.26 9.40 20.94
N VAL A 87 15.23 8.48 20.88
CA VAL A 87 15.82 7.90 22.08
C VAL A 87 16.60 8.96 22.88
N ARG A 88 17.32 9.84 22.20
CA ARG A 88 18.04 10.97 22.83
C ARG A 88 17.09 11.92 23.53
N GLN A 89 15.95 12.24 22.90
CA GLN A 89 14.99 13.21 23.43
C GLN A 89 14.21 12.67 24.63
N TYR A 90 13.74 11.42 24.54
CA TYR A 90 12.85 10.83 25.55
C TYR A 90 13.54 9.83 26.46
N GLY A 91 14.77 9.42 26.17
CA GLY A 91 15.56 8.50 26.99
C GLY A 91 15.06 7.05 26.98
N VAL A 92 14.02 6.76 26.20
CA VAL A 92 13.39 5.42 26.12
C VAL A 92 12.99 5.08 24.67
N GLN A 93 12.82 3.79 24.42
CA GLN A 93 12.23 3.30 23.20
C GLN A 93 10.72 3.49 23.26
N LEU A 94 10.16 4.25 22.31
CA LEU A 94 8.73 4.41 22.18
C LEU A 94 8.14 3.36 21.25
N ASN A 95 6.95 2.87 21.57
CA ASN A 95 6.21 1.99 20.69
C ASN A 95 5.60 2.79 19.52
N GLY A 96 5.36 2.09 18.41
CA GLY A 96 4.78 2.65 17.21
C GLY A 96 5.74 3.49 16.38
N TYR A 97 5.45 3.58 15.08
CA TYR A 97 6.23 4.39 14.15
C TYR A 97 5.85 5.88 14.18
N GLY A 98 4.74 6.22 14.84
CA GLY A 98 4.19 7.58 14.84
C GLY A 98 3.60 7.98 13.50
N TRP A 99 3.38 9.26 13.32
CA TRP A 99 2.82 9.80 12.07
C TRP A 99 3.81 9.62 10.92
N PRO A 100 3.35 9.09 9.78
CA PRO A 100 4.20 9.01 8.59
C PRO A 100 4.53 10.42 8.09
N GLY A 101 5.76 10.59 7.61
CA GLY A 101 6.24 11.86 7.08
C GLY A 101 7.22 11.65 5.93
N PRO A 102 7.73 12.73 5.35
CA PRO A 102 8.63 12.63 4.18
C PRO A 102 9.88 11.79 4.42
N ARG A 103 10.35 11.72 5.66
CA ARG A 103 11.54 10.93 6.05
C ARG A 103 11.22 9.55 6.59
N GLN A 104 9.98 9.31 6.99
CA GLN A 104 9.50 8.05 7.56
C GLN A 104 8.20 7.64 6.87
N ARG A 105 8.32 6.96 5.77
CA ARG A 105 7.19 6.52 4.94
C ARG A 105 6.85 5.06 5.21
N TRP A 106 6.64 4.70 6.45
CA TRP A 106 6.33 3.33 6.81
C TRP A 106 4.96 2.84 6.28
N CYS A 107 4.11 3.75 5.84
CA CYS A 107 2.79 3.43 5.31
C CYS A 107 2.77 3.16 3.78
N THR A 108 3.92 3.32 3.12
CA THR A 108 4.00 3.13 1.65
C THR A 108 4.90 1.97 1.22
#